data_2246132ea77d61ff9fe74d5a60e29998
#
_entry.id   2246132ea77d61ff9fe74d5a60e29998
#
_cell.length_a   1.000
_cell.length_b   1.000
_cell.length_c   1.000
_cell.angle_alpha   90.00
_cell.angle_beta   90.00
_cell.angle_gamma   90.00
#
_symmetry.space_group_name_H-M   'P 1'
#
loop_
_entity.id
_entity.type
_entity.pdbx_description
1 polymer ?
#
loop_
_entity_poly.entity_id
_entity_poly.type
_entity_poly.pdbx_seq_one_letter_code
_entity_poly.pdbx_strand_id
1 'polypeptide(L)'
;MMELLSPAGGFDSLIAAVQTGADAVYMGFGAFNARRSAKNFTDEEFASAVSYCHLRGVRVFLTLNTLLTDRELAQAADALKKACAMGVDAILVQDWGLLTLAREIVPDVPLHASTQMSLFTLGGANEAA
;
A
#
# COMPACT_ATOMS: atom_id res chain seq x y z
N MET A 1 -1.71 -20.29 -9.19
CA MET A 1 -0.95 -20.46 -7.92
C MET A 1 -1.47 -19.45 -6.93
N MET A 2 -1.67 -19.84 -5.68
CA MET A 2 -2.14 -18.94 -4.62
C MET A 2 -0.98 -18.09 -4.12
N GLU A 3 -1.21 -16.77 -3.97
CA GLU A 3 -0.24 -15.84 -3.40
C GLU A 3 -0.46 -15.69 -1.89
N LEU A 4 0.60 -15.84 -1.11
CA LEU A 4 0.57 -15.60 0.33
C LEU A 4 0.92 -14.15 0.63
N LEU A 5 -0.10 -13.36 0.99
CA LEU A 5 0.03 -11.95 1.36
C LEU A 5 0.04 -11.80 2.88
N SER A 6 1.06 -11.17 3.43
CA SER A 6 1.26 -11.02 4.88
C SER A 6 1.34 -9.54 5.30
N PRO A 7 0.79 -9.16 6.47
CA PRO A 7 0.99 -7.82 7.01
C PRO A 7 2.42 -7.65 7.57
N ALA A 8 2.96 -6.44 7.47
CA ALA A 8 4.20 -6.06 8.12
C ALA A 8 4.08 -4.66 8.75
N GLY A 9 3.94 -4.62 10.08
CA GLY A 9 3.84 -3.37 10.84
C GLY A 9 5.18 -2.81 11.31
N GLY A 10 6.27 -3.49 11.08
CA GLY A 10 7.64 -3.12 11.43
C GLY A 10 8.65 -4.12 10.89
N PHE A 11 9.95 -3.87 11.06
CA PHE A 11 11.00 -4.74 10.52
C PHE A 11 10.96 -6.18 11.07
N ASP A 12 10.66 -6.37 12.34
CA ASP A 12 10.61 -7.71 12.94
C ASP A 12 9.53 -8.58 12.29
N SER A 13 8.32 -8.02 12.10
CA SER A 13 7.23 -8.70 11.43
C SER A 13 7.49 -8.89 9.94
N LEU A 14 8.17 -7.95 9.29
CA LEU A 14 8.60 -8.06 7.89
C LEU A 14 9.55 -9.24 7.70
N ILE A 15 10.59 -9.32 8.51
CA ILE A 15 11.56 -10.40 8.46
C ILE A 15 10.87 -11.75 8.69
N ALA A 16 10.00 -11.84 9.69
CA ALA A 16 9.23 -13.04 9.98
C ALA A 16 8.36 -13.46 8.78
N ALA A 17 7.64 -12.53 8.17
CA ALA A 17 6.80 -12.79 7.00
C ALA A 17 7.61 -13.33 5.81
N VAL A 18 8.73 -12.68 5.50
CA VAL A 18 9.61 -13.08 4.40
C VAL A 18 10.24 -14.46 4.66
N GLN A 19 10.73 -14.70 5.88
CA GLN A 19 11.36 -15.98 6.25
C GLN A 19 10.37 -17.15 6.28
N THR A 20 9.09 -16.88 6.54
CA THR A 20 8.04 -17.91 6.56
C THR A 20 7.35 -18.11 5.21
N GLY A 21 7.84 -17.48 4.16
CA GLY A 21 7.44 -17.76 2.77
C GLY A 21 6.35 -16.88 2.21
N ALA A 22 6.18 -15.64 2.70
CA ALA A 22 5.28 -14.69 2.07
C ALA A 22 5.72 -14.38 0.64
N ASP A 23 4.77 -14.34 -0.30
CA ASP A 23 4.99 -13.92 -1.69
C ASP A 23 4.89 -12.39 -1.83
N ALA A 24 4.11 -11.76 -0.97
CA ALA A 24 3.98 -10.33 -0.88
C ALA A 24 3.72 -9.89 0.57
N VAL A 25 4.09 -8.65 0.87
CA VAL A 25 3.78 -8.01 2.15
C VAL A 25 3.03 -6.71 1.91
N TYR A 26 2.10 -6.38 2.81
CA TYR A 26 1.50 -5.05 2.81
C TYR A 26 1.91 -4.29 4.06
N MET A 27 2.30 -3.05 3.84
CA MET A 27 2.79 -2.18 4.91
C MET A 27 2.51 -0.72 4.57
N GLY A 28 2.50 0.13 5.61
CA GLY A 28 2.29 1.56 5.48
C GLY A 28 3.45 2.35 6.04
N PHE A 29 3.59 3.57 5.54
CA PHE A 29 4.43 4.59 6.17
C PHE A 29 3.65 5.90 6.28
N GLY A 30 4.05 6.76 7.23
CA GLY A 30 3.33 8.00 7.46
C GLY A 30 1.92 7.79 8.06
N ALA A 31 1.00 8.73 7.78
CA ALA A 31 -0.26 8.88 8.49
C ALA A 31 -1.49 8.23 7.83
N PHE A 32 -1.42 7.86 6.55
CA PHE A 32 -2.58 7.54 5.71
C PHE A 32 -2.89 6.05 5.55
N ASN A 33 -2.77 5.27 6.62
CA ASN A 33 -3.17 3.88 6.63
C ASN A 33 -4.11 3.57 7.79
N ALA A 34 -4.94 2.53 7.63
CA ALA A 34 -5.97 2.17 8.61
C ALA A 34 -5.39 1.71 9.97
N ARG A 35 -4.10 1.42 10.03
CA ARG A 35 -3.40 1.01 11.25
C ARG A 35 -2.59 2.16 11.86
N ARG A 36 -3.19 3.34 12.00
CA ARG A 36 -2.54 4.54 12.57
C ARG A 36 -1.91 4.31 13.95
N SER A 37 -2.43 3.38 14.74
CA SER A 37 -1.91 3.02 16.06
C SER A 37 -0.74 2.01 16.01
N ALA A 38 -0.46 1.42 14.87
CA ALA A 38 0.68 0.54 14.69
C ALA A 38 1.95 1.38 14.46
N LYS A 39 3.08 0.83 14.88
CA LYS A 39 4.38 1.42 14.58
C LYS A 39 4.61 1.39 13.08
N ASN A 40 4.46 2.53 12.40
CA ASN A 40 4.68 2.65 10.97
C ASN A 40 6.17 2.81 10.65
N PHE A 41 6.55 2.44 9.43
CA PHE A 41 7.89 2.70 8.91
C PHE A 41 8.12 4.21 8.71
N THR A 42 9.31 4.70 9.00
CA THR A 42 9.78 5.99 8.48
C THR A 42 10.05 5.87 6.97
N ASP A 43 10.27 6.99 6.27
CA ASP A 43 10.58 6.97 4.84
C ASP A 43 11.84 6.11 4.55
N GLU A 44 12.89 6.25 5.37
CA GLU A 44 14.15 5.49 5.25
C GLU A 44 13.96 4.01 5.58
N GLU A 45 13.22 3.72 6.63
CA GLU A 45 12.87 2.34 7.02
C GLU A 45 12.04 1.66 5.94
N PHE A 46 11.09 2.38 5.34
CA PHE A 46 10.26 1.85 4.26
C PHE A 46 11.08 1.53 3.02
N ALA A 47 11.96 2.44 2.59
CA ALA A 47 12.86 2.20 1.46
C ALA A 47 13.77 0.98 1.71
N SER A 48 14.30 0.85 2.92
CA SER A 48 15.10 -0.32 3.32
C SER A 48 14.28 -1.61 3.31
N ALA A 49 13.03 -1.55 3.76
CA ALA A 49 12.10 -2.68 3.75
C ALA A 49 11.76 -3.14 2.33
N VAL A 50 11.52 -2.20 1.41
CA VAL A 50 11.30 -2.52 -0.02
C VAL A 50 12.50 -3.24 -0.60
N SER A 51 13.71 -2.72 -0.38
CA SER A 51 14.95 -3.33 -0.84
C SER A 51 15.15 -4.73 -0.27
N TYR A 52 14.88 -4.91 1.03
CA TYR A 52 14.98 -6.22 1.70
C TYR A 52 14.05 -7.25 1.08
N CYS A 53 12.80 -6.86 0.79
CA CYS A 53 11.81 -7.73 0.15
C CYS A 53 12.20 -8.09 -1.28
N HIS A 54 12.54 -7.10 -2.10
CA HIS A 54 12.86 -7.30 -3.51
C HIS A 54 14.08 -8.20 -3.71
N LEU A 55 15.12 -8.08 -2.87
CA LEU A 55 16.27 -8.98 -2.90
C LEU A 55 15.90 -10.44 -2.64
N ARG A 56 14.73 -10.70 -2.05
CA ARG A 56 14.23 -12.06 -1.73
C ARG A 56 13.04 -12.48 -2.60
N GLY A 57 12.73 -11.70 -3.64
CA GLY A 57 11.63 -11.99 -4.56
C GLY A 57 10.24 -11.77 -3.95
N VAL A 58 10.13 -10.97 -2.88
CA VAL A 58 8.87 -10.66 -2.19
C VAL A 58 8.39 -9.29 -2.65
N ARG A 59 7.11 -9.20 -3.09
CA ARG A 59 6.48 -7.95 -3.50
C ARG A 59 6.05 -7.12 -2.31
N VAL A 60 6.01 -5.80 -2.51
CA VAL A 60 5.62 -4.84 -1.47
C VAL A 60 4.41 -4.03 -1.92
N PHE A 61 3.32 -4.11 -1.15
CA PHE A 61 2.11 -3.34 -1.37
C PHE A 61 1.98 -2.24 -0.33
N LEU A 62 1.87 -1.00 -0.79
CA LEU A 62 1.65 0.14 0.10
C LEU A 62 0.19 0.23 0.51
N THR A 63 -0.09 0.43 1.80
CA THR A 63 -1.42 0.75 2.29
C THR A 63 -1.61 2.26 2.44
N LEU A 64 -2.50 2.83 1.61
CA LEU A 64 -3.03 4.19 1.72
C LEU A 64 -4.56 4.10 1.81
N ASN A 65 -5.04 3.33 2.77
CA ASN A 65 -6.42 2.86 2.83
C ASN A 65 -7.23 3.53 3.94
N THR A 66 -7.15 4.86 4.01
CA THR A 66 -8.01 5.70 4.86
C THR A 66 -8.81 6.68 4.01
N LEU A 67 -9.91 7.17 4.54
CA LEU A 67 -10.63 8.31 3.96
C LEU A 67 -9.81 9.57 4.19
N LEU A 68 -9.82 10.46 3.21
CA LEU A 68 -9.05 11.69 3.19
C LEU A 68 -9.97 12.91 3.12
N THR A 69 -9.55 13.97 3.77
CA THR A 69 -10.10 15.30 3.51
C THR A 69 -9.39 15.94 2.31
N ASP A 70 -9.99 16.95 1.69
CA ASP A 70 -9.37 17.68 0.59
C ASP A 70 -7.99 18.26 0.97
N ARG A 71 -7.81 18.64 2.24
CA ARG A 71 -6.53 19.16 2.76
C ARG A 71 -5.43 18.09 2.83
N GLU A 72 -5.81 16.85 3.06
CA GLU A 72 -4.88 15.71 3.17
C GLU A 72 -4.51 15.13 1.80
N LEU A 73 -5.32 15.41 0.78
CA LEU A 73 -5.14 14.81 -0.55
C LEU A 73 -3.78 15.15 -1.18
N ALA A 74 -3.30 16.38 -1.00
CA ALA A 74 -1.98 16.79 -1.49
C ALA A 74 -0.84 16.01 -0.80
N GLN A 75 -0.93 15.82 0.51
CA GLN A 75 0.05 15.04 1.28
C GLN A 75 0.01 13.55 0.89
N ALA A 76 -1.19 13.02 0.66
CA ALA A 76 -1.35 11.64 0.20
C ALA A 76 -0.77 11.45 -1.21
N ALA A 77 -0.94 12.43 -2.10
CA ALA A 77 -0.29 12.42 -3.42
C ALA A 77 1.24 12.41 -3.34
N ASP A 78 1.82 13.19 -2.42
CA ASP A 78 3.26 13.17 -2.19
C ASP A 78 3.74 11.81 -1.63
N ALA A 79 2.98 11.21 -0.72
CA ALA A 79 3.26 9.86 -0.21
C ALA A 79 3.21 8.81 -1.33
N LEU A 80 2.23 8.89 -2.24
CA LEU A 80 2.15 8.05 -3.44
C LEU A 80 3.41 8.14 -4.29
N LYS A 81 3.81 9.36 -4.64
CA LYS A 81 5.00 9.61 -5.47
C LYS A 81 6.27 9.07 -4.81
N LYS A 82 6.44 9.29 -3.51
CA LYS A 82 7.58 8.74 -2.74
C LYS A 82 7.59 7.22 -2.77
N ALA A 83 6.46 6.58 -2.50
CA ALA A 83 6.35 5.12 -2.50
C ALA A 83 6.68 4.51 -3.87
N CYS A 84 6.17 5.13 -4.95
CA CYS A 84 6.50 4.70 -6.32
C CYS A 84 7.99 4.85 -6.62
N ALA A 85 8.62 5.95 -6.17
CA ALA A 85 10.06 6.14 -6.31
C ALA A 85 10.87 5.10 -5.51
N MET A 86 10.34 4.59 -4.41
CA MET A 86 10.92 3.49 -3.62
C MET A 86 10.69 2.11 -4.24
N GLY A 87 9.82 1.99 -5.25
CA GLY A 87 9.60 0.78 -6.02
C GLY A 87 8.51 -0.14 -5.49
N VAL A 88 7.46 0.38 -4.86
CA VAL A 88 6.31 -0.46 -4.45
C VAL A 88 5.64 -1.13 -5.65
N ASP A 89 5.14 -2.34 -5.45
CA ASP A 89 4.57 -3.18 -6.51
C ASP A 89 3.07 -2.97 -6.71
N ALA A 90 2.38 -2.45 -5.70
CA ALA A 90 0.97 -2.06 -5.76
C ALA A 90 0.60 -1.14 -4.60
N ILE A 91 -0.57 -0.51 -4.71
CA ILE A 91 -1.09 0.40 -3.69
C ILE A 91 -2.52 0.01 -3.35
N LEU A 92 -2.82 -0.18 -2.06
CA LEU A 92 -4.16 -0.42 -1.55
C LEU A 92 -4.80 0.92 -1.19
N VAL A 93 -5.94 1.23 -1.79
CA VAL A 93 -6.66 2.49 -1.60
C VAL A 93 -8.08 2.27 -1.06
N GLN A 94 -8.61 3.27 -0.35
CA GLN A 94 -10.00 3.32 0.10
C GLN A 94 -10.73 4.52 -0.47
N ASP A 95 -10.11 5.69 -0.46
CA ASP A 95 -10.70 6.95 -0.87
C ASP A 95 -10.83 7.05 -2.39
N TRP A 96 -12.03 7.37 -2.89
CA TRP A 96 -12.30 7.49 -4.31
C TRP A 96 -11.55 8.64 -4.97
N GLY A 97 -11.39 9.76 -4.26
CA GLY A 97 -10.62 10.91 -4.73
C GLY A 97 -9.14 10.54 -4.92
N LEU A 98 -8.58 9.80 -3.95
CA LEU A 98 -7.22 9.29 -4.05
C LEU A 98 -7.07 8.26 -5.17
N LEU A 99 -8.05 7.37 -5.36
CA LEU A 99 -8.06 6.42 -6.47
C LEU A 99 -7.97 7.13 -7.82
N THR A 100 -8.82 8.13 -8.02
CA THR A 100 -8.83 8.93 -9.26
C THR A 100 -7.51 9.64 -9.48
N LEU A 101 -7.00 10.30 -8.44
CA LEU A 101 -5.72 11.00 -8.50
C LEU A 101 -4.54 10.04 -8.76
N ALA A 102 -4.53 8.89 -8.12
CA ALA A 102 -3.48 7.89 -8.29
C ALA A 102 -3.41 7.38 -9.75
N ARG A 103 -4.55 7.17 -10.39
CA ARG A 103 -4.61 6.79 -11.82
C ARG A 103 -3.95 7.82 -12.73
N GLU A 104 -4.01 9.10 -12.36
CA GLU A 104 -3.40 10.18 -13.14
C GLU A 104 -1.90 10.33 -12.87
N ILE A 105 -1.48 10.27 -11.61
CA ILE A 105 -0.09 10.58 -11.21
C ILE A 105 0.85 9.39 -11.19
N VAL A 106 0.31 8.17 -11.02
CA VAL A 106 1.09 6.91 -10.97
C VAL A 106 0.43 5.81 -11.81
N PRO A 107 0.19 6.04 -13.12
CA PRO A 107 -0.62 5.14 -13.96
C PRO A 107 -0.04 3.74 -14.12
N ASP A 108 1.27 3.58 -13.92
CA ASP A 108 1.97 2.30 -14.11
C ASP A 108 1.97 1.40 -12.88
N VAL A 109 1.48 1.89 -11.73
CA VAL A 109 1.43 1.12 -10.49
C VAL A 109 0.04 0.54 -10.27
N PRO A 110 -0.10 -0.78 -10.11
CA PRO A 110 -1.38 -1.41 -9.82
C PRO A 110 -2.06 -0.84 -8.57
N LEU A 111 -3.35 -0.54 -8.67
CA LEU A 111 -4.18 -0.08 -7.57
C LEU A 111 -5.11 -1.21 -7.14
N HIS A 112 -5.11 -1.53 -5.87
CA HIS A 112 -5.97 -2.54 -5.26
C HIS A 112 -7.02 -1.86 -4.38
N ALA A 113 -8.28 -2.24 -4.55
CA ALA A 113 -9.35 -1.81 -3.66
C ALA A 113 -9.15 -2.43 -2.27
N SER A 114 -9.03 -1.60 -1.25
CA SER A 114 -9.03 -2.06 0.13
C SER A 114 -10.39 -2.67 0.48
N THR A 115 -10.43 -3.64 1.40
CA THR A 115 -11.69 -4.15 1.97
C THR A 115 -12.56 -3.03 2.53
N GLN A 116 -11.96 -1.93 2.96
CA GLN A 116 -12.62 -0.75 3.49
C GLN A 116 -13.34 0.10 2.43
N MET A 117 -13.12 -0.15 1.13
CA MET A 117 -13.95 0.47 0.06
C MET A 117 -15.39 -0.07 0.06
N SER A 118 -15.65 -1.18 0.74
CA SER A 118 -16.99 -1.77 0.87
C SER A 118 -17.67 -2.07 -0.48
N LEU A 119 -16.94 -2.66 -1.40
CA LEU A 119 -17.44 -3.07 -2.71
C LEU A 119 -18.08 -4.45 -2.63
N PHE A 120 -19.40 -4.51 -2.69
CA PHE A 120 -20.17 -5.74 -2.54
C PHE A 120 -20.92 -6.18 -3.81
N THR A 121 -21.03 -5.29 -4.79
CA THR A 121 -21.82 -5.56 -5.99
C THR A 121 -20.94 -5.53 -7.24
N LEU A 122 -21.40 -6.22 -8.28
CA LEU A 122 -20.73 -6.16 -9.59
C LEU A 122 -20.65 -4.73 -10.14
N GLY A 123 -21.72 -3.94 -9.96
CA GLY A 123 -21.74 -2.53 -10.37
C GLY A 123 -20.65 -1.73 -9.65
N GLY A 124 -20.54 -1.86 -8.32
CA GLY A 124 -19.50 -1.19 -7.55
C GLY A 124 -18.10 -1.63 -7.94
N ALA A 125 -17.89 -2.91 -8.20
CA ALA A 125 -16.60 -3.41 -8.66
C ALA A 125 -16.22 -2.86 -10.04
N ASN A 126 -17.17 -2.75 -10.96
CA ASN A 126 -16.95 -2.18 -12.29
C ASN A 126 -16.60 -0.69 -12.25
N GLU A 127 -17.21 0.07 -11.32
CA GLU A 127 -16.87 1.50 -11.13
C GLU A 127 -15.43 1.67 -10.57
N ALA A 128 -14.99 0.75 -9.73
CA ALA A 128 -13.65 0.79 -9.14
C ALA A 128 -12.57 0.28 -10.11
N ALA A 129 -12.93 -0.54 -11.07
CA ALA A 129 -12.00 -1.08 -12.06
C ALA A 129 -11.66 -0.06 -13.13
#